data_fcb60e881ae047a1edad638ef1122a03
#
_entry.id   fcb60e881ae047a1edad638ef1122a03
#
_cell.length_a   1.000
_cell.length_b   1.000
_cell.length_c   1.000
_cell.angle_alpha   90.00
_cell.angle_beta   90.00
_cell.angle_gamma   90.00
#
_symmetry.space_group_name_H-M   'P 1'
#
loop_
_entity.id
_entity.type
_entity.pdbx_description
1 polymer ?
#
loop_
_entity_poly.entity_id
_entity_poly.type
_entity_poly.pdbx_seq_one_letter_code
_entity_poly.pdbx_strand_id
1 'polypeptide(L)'
;MLGRSRRYYSNSGITLVALLLLTSLSPMAFADDDSEDQNYRIVGNLNDFDPATDGKQYLFSTSPVPIYSATGFLKSQWRAEGYPDLVLPFSQSYLNSRGMARNCDNAWSVGDSGDISTAGGTIAATVQKISSNSAIIVEDGQVIPSTTLNDIASTWESTIFPTVTSYFGTAPDVDNNCQIEIVIFSIDGAGGIGGYFVPGLSSSTDSLFIDIDDLSWRNTIIAHEFQHLLHNARDPFEFIWIDEGAADMAAYLCFGVTNTLTGHANAWSQNANMSVRWWNQRIADYGAGFLFMMYLSDKLGGASSISTLVANTDTGGSAIEDLASNAPPGSTPIGTTMSDIFANFTLAVSIDSDQGAFGFSNLDLSTGCISAFICKVQMSGFNDQWVNPWTSPLQELEGWGMRAYKFNQGSGAPLNIMAQPSEFGFEGAMLAKDSSTGSWSMSRMRVDQVTGSITGLVHGFGSDVDEVWMTTWYESTVDDCDYNYATCGITSGSYPTATVTVQAMLVTDPAEVSIDTIDGFDRDGDGLSDSVQIDLDIVSNSFFEILEVTVDAFSNNSLVDSKVFSVSAGNSIATEKSIWFTPPYSSEWTFGVEIRDVTSSLVDQAFSLPVQLANMEP
;
A
#
# COMPACT_ATOMS: atom_id res chain seq x y z
N MET A 1 -8.53 31.34 -45.65
CA MET A 1 -7.83 30.21 -46.27
C MET A 1 -6.58 29.96 -45.46
N LEU A 2 -6.68 29.12 -44.46
CA LEU A 2 -5.54 28.60 -43.70
C LEU A 2 -5.73 27.10 -43.70
N GLY A 3 -4.94 26.41 -44.54
CA GLY A 3 -4.91 24.99 -44.65
C GLY A 3 -4.38 24.35 -43.38
N ARG A 4 -5.18 23.56 -42.70
CA ARG A 4 -4.69 22.65 -41.68
C ARG A 4 -3.97 21.50 -42.38
N SER A 5 -2.65 21.47 -42.31
CA SER A 5 -1.88 20.29 -42.65
C SER A 5 -2.17 19.23 -41.57
N ARG A 6 -2.82 18.15 -41.94
CA ARG A 6 -2.81 16.91 -41.17
C ARG A 6 -1.35 16.43 -41.12
N ARG A 7 -0.71 16.53 -39.98
CA ARG A 7 0.53 15.79 -39.77
C ARG A 7 0.16 14.33 -39.61
N TYR A 8 0.53 13.52 -40.55
CA TYR A 8 0.64 12.09 -40.35
C TYR A 8 1.71 11.89 -39.26
N TYR A 9 1.30 11.47 -38.08
CA TYR A 9 2.24 10.97 -37.11
C TYR A 9 2.79 9.67 -37.66
N SER A 10 4.03 9.68 -38.09
CA SER A 10 4.72 8.47 -38.52
C SER A 10 4.92 7.57 -37.30
N ASN A 11 4.88 6.26 -37.52
CA ASN A 11 5.21 5.20 -36.55
C ASN A 11 6.58 5.37 -35.83
N SER A 12 7.26 6.49 -36.02
CA SER A 12 8.56 6.79 -35.45
C SER A 12 8.54 6.99 -33.92
N GLY A 13 7.40 7.37 -33.30
CA GLY A 13 7.31 7.55 -31.85
C GLY A 13 7.37 6.23 -31.09
N ILE A 14 6.56 5.24 -31.52
CA ILE A 14 6.52 3.94 -30.86
C ILE A 14 7.81 3.15 -31.12
N THR A 15 8.33 3.21 -32.34
CA THR A 15 9.66 2.64 -32.65
C THR A 15 10.77 3.33 -31.87
N LEU A 16 10.61 4.64 -31.54
CA LEU A 16 11.59 5.38 -30.74
C LEU A 16 11.49 4.98 -29.25
N VAL A 17 10.27 4.81 -28.72
CA VAL A 17 10.06 4.27 -27.37
C VAL A 17 10.69 2.89 -27.25
N ALA A 18 10.42 2.01 -28.22
CA ALA A 18 11.05 0.70 -28.30
C ALA A 18 12.59 0.78 -28.41
N LEU A 19 13.12 1.72 -29.20
CA LEU A 19 14.57 1.88 -29.40
C LEU A 19 15.23 2.61 -28.23
N LEU A 20 14.57 3.56 -27.57
CA LEU A 20 15.08 4.25 -26.39
C LEU A 20 15.09 3.34 -25.17
N LEU A 21 14.11 2.45 -25.04
CA LEU A 21 14.13 1.37 -24.07
C LEU A 21 15.37 0.48 -24.22
N LEU A 22 15.81 0.23 -25.45
CA LEU A 22 17.05 -0.52 -25.75
C LEU A 22 18.33 0.31 -25.49
N THR A 23 18.25 1.66 -25.53
CA THR A 23 19.43 2.54 -25.43
C THR A 23 19.59 3.25 -24.08
N SER A 24 18.53 3.36 -23.28
CA SER A 24 18.58 4.03 -21.97
C SER A 24 19.11 3.13 -20.85
N LEU A 25 19.18 1.82 -21.08
CA LEU A 25 19.87 0.90 -20.18
C LEU A 25 21.37 1.01 -20.42
N SER A 26 22.02 1.93 -19.72
CA SER A 26 23.48 1.98 -19.66
C SER A 26 24.00 0.61 -19.22
N PRO A 27 25.06 0.08 -19.87
CA PRO A 27 25.54 -1.24 -19.55
C PRO A 27 26.16 -1.25 -18.15
N MET A 28 25.44 -1.73 -17.16
CA MET A 28 26.11 -2.40 -16.06
C MET A 28 26.79 -3.63 -16.65
N ALA A 29 28.06 -3.77 -16.34
CA ALA A 29 28.89 -4.85 -16.88
C ALA A 29 28.31 -6.20 -16.47
N PHE A 30 27.67 -6.88 -17.41
CA PHE A 30 27.25 -8.27 -17.27
C PHE A 30 28.40 -9.17 -17.70
N ALA A 31 28.61 -10.22 -16.94
CA ALA A 31 29.42 -11.34 -17.37
C ALA A 31 28.69 -12.04 -18.54
N ASP A 32 29.38 -12.19 -19.66
CA ASP A 32 28.92 -12.96 -20.81
C ASP A 32 28.55 -14.37 -20.35
N ASP A 33 27.27 -14.70 -20.43
CA ASP A 33 26.83 -16.08 -20.46
C ASP A 33 26.06 -16.30 -21.77
N ASP A 34 26.70 -17.06 -22.66
CA ASP A 34 26.17 -17.45 -23.97
C ASP A 34 24.96 -18.37 -23.79
N SER A 35 23.77 -17.83 -23.68
CA SER A 35 22.55 -18.60 -23.81
C SER A 35 21.65 -18.02 -24.90
N GLU A 36 21.37 -18.87 -25.84
CA GLU A 36 20.57 -18.79 -27.06
C GLU A 36 19.47 -17.73 -27.11
N ASP A 37 19.55 -16.99 -28.22
CA ASP A 37 18.59 -16.12 -28.88
C ASP A 37 17.11 -16.43 -28.56
N GLN A 38 16.60 -15.87 -27.47
CA GLN A 38 15.16 -15.76 -27.27
C GLN A 38 14.71 -14.39 -27.80
N ASN A 39 14.02 -14.40 -28.90
CA ASN A 39 13.43 -13.23 -29.53
C ASN A 39 12.34 -12.64 -28.62
N TYR A 40 12.71 -11.84 -27.64
CA TYR A 40 11.76 -11.03 -26.88
C TYR A 40 11.20 -9.94 -27.81
N ARG A 41 9.89 -9.96 -28.03
CA ARG A 41 9.18 -8.96 -28.84
C ARG A 41 8.85 -7.72 -28.04
N ILE A 42 8.91 -7.78 -26.71
CA ILE A 42 8.76 -6.63 -25.85
C ILE A 42 10.13 -6.08 -25.51
N VAL A 43 10.14 -4.83 -25.63
CA VAL A 43 11.22 -3.95 -25.42
C VAL A 43 11.80 -4.07 -24.05
N GLY A 44 13.07 -3.81 -24.06
CA GLY A 44 13.84 -3.74 -22.89
C GLY A 44 14.21 -5.12 -22.42
N ASN A 45 15.33 -5.15 -21.93
CA ASN A 45 15.89 -6.32 -21.38
C ASN A 45 15.08 -6.74 -20.14
N LEU A 46 13.99 -7.46 -20.36
CA LEU A 46 13.35 -8.20 -19.27
C LEU A 46 14.32 -9.19 -18.61
N ASN A 47 15.55 -9.32 -19.15
CA ASN A 47 16.65 -10.06 -18.53
C ASN A 47 17.12 -9.46 -17.20
N ASP A 48 16.78 -8.22 -16.87
CA ASP A 48 17.00 -7.66 -15.53
C ASP A 48 15.95 -8.12 -14.52
N PHE A 49 14.87 -8.69 -14.99
CA PHE A 49 13.91 -9.41 -14.19
C PHE A 49 14.17 -10.92 -14.34
N ASP A 50 14.74 -11.54 -13.30
CA ASP A 50 14.88 -12.99 -13.24
C ASP A 50 13.72 -13.60 -12.45
N PRO A 51 12.66 -14.08 -13.14
CA PRO A 51 11.57 -14.79 -12.46
C PRO A 51 12.07 -16.00 -11.70
N ALA A 52 13.26 -16.53 -12.03
CA ALA A 52 13.85 -17.66 -11.36
C ALA A 52 14.58 -17.30 -10.07
N THR A 53 15.06 -16.06 -9.89
CA THR A 53 15.64 -15.61 -8.62
C THR A 53 14.63 -14.90 -7.75
N ASP A 54 13.82 -14.02 -8.32
CA ASP A 54 12.78 -13.31 -7.60
C ASP A 54 11.52 -14.19 -7.44
N GLY A 55 11.25 -15.07 -8.39
CA GLY A 55 10.15 -16.03 -8.33
C GLY A 55 10.44 -17.34 -7.59
N LYS A 56 11.69 -17.66 -7.25
CA LYS A 56 12.00 -18.91 -6.51
C LYS A 56 11.37 -19.00 -5.13
N GLN A 57 10.96 -17.89 -4.57
CA GLN A 57 10.21 -17.86 -3.30
C GLN A 57 8.75 -18.30 -3.46
N TYR A 58 8.23 -18.42 -4.69
CA TYR A 58 6.80 -18.61 -4.98
C TYR A 58 6.45 -19.94 -5.61
N LEU A 59 7.38 -20.86 -5.74
CA LEU A 59 7.16 -22.19 -6.32
C LEU A 59 6.34 -23.09 -5.40
N PHE A 60 5.12 -22.69 -5.07
CA PHE A 60 4.10 -23.59 -4.53
C PHE A 60 3.18 -24.17 -5.62
N SER A 61 3.35 -23.76 -6.88
CA SER A 61 2.62 -24.27 -8.03
C SER A 61 3.56 -24.95 -9.01
N THR A 62 3.21 -26.16 -9.44
CA THR A 62 3.92 -26.88 -10.51
C THR A 62 3.46 -26.46 -11.90
N SER A 63 2.58 -25.48 -12.02
CA SER A 63 2.10 -24.92 -13.28
C SER A 63 2.71 -23.54 -13.51
N PRO A 64 3.15 -23.22 -14.73
CA PRO A 64 3.53 -21.87 -15.09
C PRO A 64 2.32 -20.95 -14.88
N VAL A 65 2.42 -19.98 -14.02
CA VAL A 65 1.43 -18.96 -13.77
C VAL A 65 2.02 -17.67 -14.29
N PRO A 66 1.31 -16.90 -15.14
CA PRO A 66 1.77 -15.58 -15.52
C PRO A 66 1.85 -14.75 -14.23
N ILE A 67 2.97 -14.12 -14.02
CA ILE A 67 3.32 -13.60 -12.72
C ILE A 67 3.06 -12.11 -12.66
N TYR A 68 3.07 -11.40 -13.80
CA TYR A 68 2.93 -9.95 -13.81
C TYR A 68 2.39 -9.39 -15.11
N SER A 69 1.93 -8.16 -14.98
CA SER A 69 1.67 -7.21 -16.04
C SER A 69 2.97 -6.46 -16.40
N ALA A 70 3.18 -6.16 -17.66
CA ALA A 70 4.25 -5.25 -18.03
C ALA A 70 3.83 -3.77 -17.95
N THR A 71 2.59 -3.46 -17.58
CA THR A 71 2.06 -2.09 -17.51
C THR A 71 2.88 -1.19 -16.59
N GLY A 72 3.19 -1.64 -15.38
CA GLY A 72 4.00 -0.88 -14.45
C GLY A 72 5.37 -0.52 -15.00
N PHE A 73 6.03 -1.46 -15.70
CA PHE A 73 7.29 -1.18 -16.39
C PHE A 73 7.12 -0.16 -17.52
N LEU A 74 6.13 -0.33 -18.38
CA LEU A 74 5.87 0.57 -19.50
C LEU A 74 5.47 1.98 -19.02
N LYS A 75 4.69 2.07 -17.95
CA LYS A 75 4.31 3.35 -17.32
C LYS A 75 5.52 4.06 -16.72
N SER A 76 6.41 3.33 -16.07
CA SER A 76 7.67 3.85 -15.53
C SER A 76 8.59 4.43 -16.62
N GLN A 77 8.72 3.73 -17.73
CA GLN A 77 9.48 4.20 -18.89
C GLN A 77 8.83 5.42 -19.54
N TRP A 78 7.52 5.37 -19.74
CA TRP A 78 6.75 6.49 -20.29
C TRP A 78 6.92 7.77 -19.48
N ARG A 79 6.95 7.67 -18.15
CA ARG A 79 7.26 8.77 -17.23
C ARG A 79 8.69 9.28 -17.39
N ALA A 80 9.66 8.38 -17.45
CA ALA A 80 11.07 8.72 -17.61
C ALA A 80 11.35 9.49 -18.91
N GLU A 81 10.55 9.27 -19.94
CA GLU A 81 10.61 9.96 -21.23
C GLU A 81 9.85 11.30 -21.24
N GLY A 82 9.23 11.68 -20.14
CA GLY A 82 8.50 12.94 -20.01
C GLY A 82 7.10 12.88 -20.61
N TYR A 83 6.44 11.74 -20.51
CA TYR A 83 5.06 11.51 -20.93
C TYR A 83 4.82 11.81 -22.43
N PRO A 84 5.55 11.18 -23.34
CA PRO A 84 5.34 11.41 -24.76
C PRO A 84 3.90 11.05 -25.16
N ASP A 85 3.29 11.90 -25.96
CA ASP A 85 1.90 11.73 -26.45
C ASP A 85 0.84 11.69 -25.33
N LEU A 86 1.16 12.29 -24.15
CA LEU A 86 0.20 12.41 -23.05
C LEU A 86 -1.10 13.06 -23.52
N VAL A 87 -2.19 12.34 -23.36
CA VAL A 87 -3.54 12.91 -23.41
C VAL A 87 -3.90 13.32 -21.99
N LEU A 88 -4.25 14.59 -21.80
CA LEU A 88 -4.74 15.07 -20.51
C LEU A 88 -5.94 14.22 -20.06
N PRO A 89 -6.09 13.98 -18.74
CA PRO A 89 -7.18 13.19 -18.22
C PRO A 89 -8.51 13.63 -18.79
N PHE A 90 -9.31 12.69 -19.22
CA PHE A 90 -10.65 12.99 -19.71
C PHE A 90 -11.49 13.55 -18.58
N SER A 91 -12.09 14.72 -18.78
CA SER A 91 -12.97 15.27 -17.76
C SER A 91 -14.16 14.31 -17.53
N GLN A 92 -14.66 14.25 -16.29
CA GLN A 92 -15.83 13.42 -15.97
C GLN A 92 -17.04 13.79 -16.84
N SER A 93 -17.15 15.07 -17.24
CA SER A 93 -18.19 15.50 -18.19
C SER A 93 -17.99 14.93 -19.58
N TYR A 94 -16.76 14.80 -20.06
CA TYR A 94 -16.43 14.14 -21.33
C TYR A 94 -16.75 12.65 -21.27
N LEU A 95 -16.29 11.95 -20.23
CA LEU A 95 -16.58 10.53 -20.04
C LEU A 95 -18.10 10.26 -19.94
N ASN A 96 -18.83 11.12 -19.22
CA ASN A 96 -20.28 11.01 -19.09
C ASN A 96 -21.03 11.33 -20.40
N SER A 97 -20.52 12.27 -21.22
CA SER A 97 -21.15 12.64 -22.50
C SER A 97 -21.11 11.50 -23.52
N ARG A 98 -20.12 10.61 -23.43
CA ARG A 98 -19.99 9.45 -24.29
C ARG A 98 -21.04 8.37 -24.06
N GLY A 99 -21.70 8.36 -22.90
CA GLY A 99 -22.85 7.49 -22.64
C GLY A 99 -24.13 7.87 -23.37
N MET A 100 -24.19 9.02 -24.06
CA MET A 100 -25.46 9.56 -24.57
C MET A 100 -25.74 9.36 -26.05
N ALA A 101 -24.78 9.15 -26.91
CA ALA A 101 -24.96 8.71 -28.33
C ALA A 101 -23.58 8.40 -28.91
N ARG A 102 -23.13 7.18 -28.77
CA ARG A 102 -21.90 6.73 -29.44
C ARG A 102 -22.16 6.64 -30.94
N ASN A 103 -21.35 7.31 -31.72
CA ASN A 103 -21.31 7.12 -33.17
C ASN A 103 -20.14 6.16 -33.46
N CYS A 104 -20.42 4.86 -33.45
CA CYS A 104 -19.43 3.80 -33.65
C CYS A 104 -19.01 3.68 -35.13
N ASP A 105 -18.62 4.82 -35.74
CA ASP A 105 -18.32 4.89 -37.15
C ASP A 105 -17.11 4.03 -37.57
N ASN A 106 -16.23 3.74 -36.63
CA ASN A 106 -14.99 2.98 -36.84
C ASN A 106 -15.03 1.57 -36.21
N ALA A 107 -16.23 1.06 -35.90
CA ALA A 107 -16.37 -0.23 -35.26
C ALA A 107 -15.77 -1.37 -36.12
N TRP A 108 -15.00 -2.20 -35.45
CA TRP A 108 -14.43 -3.41 -36.03
C TRP A 108 -15.52 -4.40 -36.48
N SER A 109 -15.24 -5.15 -37.55
CA SER A 109 -16.04 -6.28 -38.02
C SER A 109 -15.23 -7.56 -38.00
N VAL A 110 -15.85 -8.71 -37.74
CA VAL A 110 -15.16 -10.00 -37.80
C VAL A 110 -14.56 -10.21 -39.18
N GLY A 111 -13.27 -10.50 -39.24
CA GLY A 111 -12.49 -10.65 -40.47
C GLY A 111 -11.75 -9.38 -40.91
N ASP A 112 -11.99 -8.24 -40.27
CA ASP A 112 -11.14 -7.06 -40.50
C ASP A 112 -9.71 -7.37 -40.07
N SER A 113 -8.74 -6.99 -40.90
CA SER A 113 -7.32 -7.25 -40.68
C SER A 113 -6.52 -5.97 -40.80
N GLY A 114 -5.46 -5.86 -40.02
CA GLY A 114 -4.58 -4.69 -40.03
C GLY A 114 -3.31 -4.87 -39.22
N ASP A 115 -2.50 -3.85 -39.28
CA ASP A 115 -1.29 -3.73 -38.47
C ASP A 115 -1.63 -3.11 -37.11
N ILE A 116 -1.42 -3.83 -36.05
CA ILE A 116 -1.67 -3.38 -34.66
C ILE A 116 -0.32 -2.98 -34.00
N SER A 117 -0.28 -1.77 -33.49
CA SER A 117 0.88 -1.29 -32.72
C SER A 117 0.88 -1.89 -31.32
N THR A 118 2.02 -2.42 -30.91
CA THR A 118 2.25 -3.01 -29.57
C THR A 118 3.46 -2.34 -28.91
N ALA A 119 3.74 -2.64 -27.66
CA ALA A 119 4.96 -2.17 -26.98
C ALA A 119 6.23 -2.68 -27.68
N GLY A 120 6.20 -3.87 -28.30
CA GLY A 120 7.33 -4.48 -28.99
C GLY A 120 7.44 -4.13 -30.50
N GLY A 121 6.53 -3.33 -31.03
CA GLY A 121 6.47 -2.99 -32.45
C GLY A 121 5.09 -3.23 -33.05
N THR A 122 5.04 -3.62 -34.31
CA THR A 122 3.77 -3.79 -35.04
C THR A 122 3.58 -5.25 -35.41
N ILE A 123 2.40 -5.78 -35.19
CA ILE A 123 1.98 -7.14 -35.58
C ILE A 123 0.84 -7.08 -36.62
N ALA A 124 0.83 -8.00 -37.56
CA ALA A 124 -0.33 -8.22 -38.40
C ALA A 124 -1.36 -9.06 -37.63
N ALA A 125 -2.61 -8.60 -37.56
CA ALA A 125 -3.64 -9.26 -36.79
C ALA A 125 -5.01 -9.14 -37.44
N THR A 126 -5.91 -10.06 -37.08
CA THR A 126 -7.26 -10.16 -37.60
C THR A 126 -8.28 -10.24 -36.47
N VAL A 127 -9.40 -9.51 -36.63
CA VAL A 127 -10.54 -9.55 -35.69
C VAL A 127 -11.23 -10.91 -35.82
N GLN A 128 -11.17 -11.72 -34.79
CA GLN A 128 -11.76 -13.05 -34.75
C GLN A 128 -13.11 -13.11 -34.05
N LYS A 129 -13.40 -12.17 -33.15
CA LYS A 129 -14.66 -12.13 -32.40
C LYS A 129 -15.02 -10.70 -32.03
N ILE A 130 -16.31 -10.40 -32.01
CA ILE A 130 -16.89 -9.14 -31.54
C ILE A 130 -17.93 -9.43 -30.47
N SER A 131 -18.01 -8.57 -29.47
CA SER A 131 -19.12 -8.46 -28.53
C SER A 131 -19.71 -7.04 -28.53
N SER A 132 -20.58 -6.71 -27.56
CA SER A 132 -21.19 -5.37 -27.50
C SER A 132 -20.19 -4.27 -27.21
N ASN A 133 -19.17 -4.58 -26.40
CA ASN A 133 -18.20 -3.61 -25.89
C ASN A 133 -16.75 -4.02 -26.17
N SER A 134 -16.48 -5.07 -26.95
CA SER A 134 -15.11 -5.44 -27.31
C SER A 134 -14.95 -6.00 -28.70
N ALA A 135 -13.74 -5.84 -29.24
CA ALA A 135 -13.22 -6.56 -30.40
C ALA A 135 -12.04 -7.44 -29.97
N ILE A 136 -12.10 -8.74 -30.19
CA ILE A 136 -11.00 -9.67 -29.92
C ILE A 136 -10.20 -9.84 -31.22
N ILE A 137 -8.96 -9.32 -31.17
CA ILE A 137 -8.04 -9.24 -32.29
C ILE A 137 -6.90 -10.23 -32.03
N VAL A 138 -6.59 -11.06 -33.00
CA VAL A 138 -5.58 -12.13 -32.83
C VAL A 138 -4.49 -11.98 -33.87
N GLU A 139 -3.23 -12.13 -33.47
CA GLU A 139 -2.07 -12.12 -34.36
C GLU A 139 -2.21 -13.16 -35.45
N ASP A 140 -1.90 -12.77 -36.68
CA ASP A 140 -2.02 -13.65 -37.86
C ASP A 140 -1.06 -14.85 -37.71
N GLY A 141 -1.61 -16.03 -38.01
CA GLY A 141 -0.90 -17.29 -37.85
C GLY A 141 -1.12 -18.00 -36.51
N GLN A 142 -1.65 -17.29 -35.53
CA GLN A 142 -2.06 -17.89 -34.25
C GLN A 142 -3.45 -18.53 -34.37
N VAL A 143 -3.71 -19.56 -33.56
CA VAL A 143 -4.97 -20.29 -33.57
C VAL A 143 -5.55 -20.37 -32.16
N ILE A 144 -6.66 -19.68 -31.94
CA ILE A 144 -7.44 -19.75 -30.71
C ILE A 144 -8.74 -20.52 -30.99
N PRO A 145 -9.08 -21.55 -30.18
CA PRO A 145 -10.35 -22.24 -30.31
C PRO A 145 -11.55 -21.28 -30.22
N SER A 146 -12.55 -21.46 -31.07
CA SER A 146 -13.75 -20.61 -31.04
C SER A 146 -14.50 -20.66 -29.70
N THR A 147 -14.40 -21.76 -28.98
CA THR A 147 -14.91 -21.88 -27.60
C THR A 147 -14.22 -20.91 -26.64
N THR A 148 -12.91 -20.75 -26.77
CA THR A 148 -12.12 -19.79 -25.96
C THR A 148 -12.49 -18.34 -26.32
N LEU A 149 -12.60 -18.01 -27.62
CA LEU A 149 -13.02 -16.67 -28.03
C LEU A 149 -14.45 -16.34 -27.57
N ASN A 150 -15.36 -17.30 -27.58
CA ASN A 150 -16.72 -17.13 -27.09
C ASN A 150 -16.73 -16.96 -25.54
N ASP A 151 -15.88 -17.67 -24.82
CA ASP A 151 -15.75 -17.54 -23.37
C ASP A 151 -15.20 -16.15 -23.00
N ILE A 152 -14.15 -15.68 -23.66
CA ILE A 152 -13.63 -14.32 -23.45
C ILE A 152 -14.74 -13.29 -23.68
N ALA A 153 -15.40 -13.32 -24.83
CA ALA A 153 -16.46 -12.37 -25.17
C ALA A 153 -17.63 -12.40 -24.17
N SER A 154 -18.06 -13.60 -23.75
CA SER A 154 -19.18 -13.74 -22.81
C SER A 154 -18.79 -13.29 -21.39
N THR A 155 -17.58 -13.63 -20.93
CA THR A 155 -17.08 -13.22 -19.61
C THR A 155 -16.81 -11.71 -19.56
N TRP A 156 -16.31 -11.15 -20.66
CA TRP A 156 -16.17 -9.71 -20.82
C TRP A 156 -17.50 -8.98 -20.58
N GLU A 157 -18.55 -9.35 -21.32
CA GLU A 157 -19.84 -8.66 -21.24
C GLU A 157 -20.58 -8.90 -19.93
N SER A 158 -20.49 -10.12 -19.37
CA SER A 158 -21.28 -10.49 -18.18
C SER A 158 -20.61 -10.16 -16.86
N THR A 159 -19.29 -10.05 -16.85
CA THR A 159 -18.53 -9.95 -15.60
C THR A 159 -17.50 -8.81 -15.64
N ILE A 160 -16.53 -8.84 -16.58
CA ILE A 160 -15.40 -7.91 -16.52
C ILE A 160 -15.86 -6.47 -16.75
N PHE A 161 -16.44 -6.20 -17.90
CA PHE A 161 -16.84 -4.85 -18.28
C PHE A 161 -17.77 -4.18 -17.27
N PRO A 162 -18.90 -4.80 -16.83
CA PRO A 162 -19.78 -4.17 -15.87
C PRO A 162 -19.16 -4.01 -14.48
N THR A 163 -18.38 -4.98 -14.00
CA THR A 163 -17.74 -4.90 -12.67
C THR A 163 -16.68 -3.81 -12.66
N VAL A 164 -15.71 -3.86 -13.58
CA VAL A 164 -14.59 -2.93 -13.58
C VAL A 164 -15.09 -1.50 -13.83
N THR A 165 -16.02 -1.28 -14.75
CA THR A 165 -16.58 0.07 -14.97
C THR A 165 -17.39 0.59 -13.78
N SER A 166 -17.99 -0.28 -12.97
CA SER A 166 -18.74 0.15 -11.79
C SER A 166 -17.85 0.69 -10.66
N TYR A 167 -16.61 0.19 -10.56
CA TYR A 167 -15.63 0.60 -9.56
C TYR A 167 -14.72 1.72 -10.08
N PHE A 168 -14.23 1.58 -11.30
CA PHE A 168 -13.19 2.44 -11.85
C PHE A 168 -13.71 3.45 -12.87
N GLY A 169 -15.01 3.41 -13.15
CA GLY A 169 -15.72 4.38 -13.97
C GLY A 169 -15.77 4.04 -15.45
N THR A 170 -16.33 4.95 -16.26
CA THR A 170 -16.63 4.74 -17.68
C THR A 170 -15.36 4.55 -18.51
N ALA A 171 -15.37 3.55 -19.38
CA ALA A 171 -14.29 3.30 -20.33
C ALA A 171 -14.18 4.47 -21.36
N PRO A 172 -12.96 4.86 -21.73
CA PRO A 172 -12.74 5.77 -22.84
C PRO A 172 -13.20 5.13 -24.17
N ASP A 173 -13.13 5.87 -25.26
CA ASP A 173 -13.43 5.44 -26.63
C ASP A 173 -12.76 6.48 -27.55
N VAL A 174 -11.42 6.46 -27.54
CA VAL A 174 -10.62 7.53 -28.16
C VAL A 174 -10.63 7.48 -29.66
N ASP A 175 -10.84 6.30 -30.26
CA ASP A 175 -10.87 6.07 -31.69
C ASP A 175 -12.29 6.05 -32.29
N ASN A 176 -13.34 6.21 -31.46
CA ASN A 176 -14.76 6.19 -31.82
C ASN A 176 -15.22 4.87 -32.45
N ASN A 177 -14.67 3.75 -32.02
CA ASN A 177 -15.10 2.42 -32.46
C ASN A 177 -16.12 1.77 -31.52
N CYS A 178 -16.33 2.32 -30.31
CA CYS A 178 -17.20 1.81 -29.25
C CYS A 178 -16.78 0.47 -28.66
N GLN A 179 -15.59 0.00 -28.92
CA GLN A 179 -15.12 -1.33 -28.56
C GLN A 179 -13.77 -1.20 -27.87
N ILE A 180 -13.58 -1.95 -26.79
CA ILE A 180 -12.25 -2.16 -26.23
C ILE A 180 -11.59 -3.28 -27.03
N GLU A 181 -10.38 -3.03 -27.49
CA GLU A 181 -9.61 -3.96 -28.28
C GLU A 181 -8.83 -4.91 -27.37
N ILE A 182 -9.21 -6.19 -27.39
CA ILE A 182 -8.48 -7.25 -26.67
C ILE A 182 -7.57 -7.92 -27.69
N VAL A 183 -6.30 -7.51 -27.72
CA VAL A 183 -5.29 -7.96 -28.68
C VAL A 183 -4.53 -9.14 -28.09
N ILE A 184 -4.62 -10.30 -28.76
CA ILE A 184 -4.01 -11.55 -28.30
C ILE A 184 -2.91 -11.97 -29.25
N PHE A 185 -1.68 -12.08 -28.74
CA PHE A 185 -0.50 -12.45 -29.54
C PHE A 185 0.57 -13.08 -28.65
N SER A 186 1.66 -13.61 -29.24
CA SER A 186 2.76 -14.15 -28.46
C SER A 186 3.65 -13.03 -27.93
N ILE A 187 3.71 -12.91 -26.60
CA ILE A 187 4.51 -11.87 -25.92
C ILE A 187 5.90 -12.41 -25.60
N ASP A 188 6.03 -13.27 -24.61
CA ASP A 188 7.32 -13.83 -24.14
C ASP A 188 7.24 -15.32 -23.81
N GLY A 189 6.09 -15.95 -24.04
CA GLY A 189 5.84 -17.37 -23.76
C GLY A 189 5.21 -17.58 -22.37
N ALA A 190 4.84 -18.84 -22.11
CA ALA A 190 4.07 -19.19 -20.92
C ALA A 190 4.79 -18.90 -19.60
N GLY A 191 4.11 -18.24 -18.68
CA GLY A 191 4.56 -18.02 -17.29
C GLY A 191 5.46 -16.81 -17.09
N GLY A 192 5.56 -15.94 -18.08
CA GLY A 192 6.21 -14.65 -18.02
C GLY A 192 5.18 -13.50 -17.88
N ILE A 193 5.14 -12.60 -18.85
CA ILE A 193 4.19 -11.50 -18.92
C ILE A 193 2.84 -12.03 -19.42
N GLY A 194 1.82 -11.97 -18.58
CA GLY A 194 0.46 -12.39 -18.96
C GLY A 194 -0.27 -11.39 -19.85
N GLY A 195 0.05 -10.10 -19.69
CA GLY A 195 -0.54 -9.01 -20.47
C GLY A 195 0.04 -7.66 -20.12
N TYR A 196 -0.46 -6.63 -20.80
CA TYR A 196 -0.13 -5.25 -20.48
C TYR A 196 -1.09 -4.24 -21.12
N PHE A 197 -1.11 -3.05 -20.57
CA PHE A 197 -1.65 -1.82 -21.15
C PHE A 197 -0.50 -0.88 -21.52
N VAL A 198 -0.64 -0.10 -22.58
CA VAL A 198 0.40 0.86 -23.01
C VAL A 198 -0.09 2.30 -22.89
N PRO A 199 0.35 3.06 -21.87
CA PRO A 199 -0.09 4.44 -21.69
C PRO A 199 0.13 5.34 -22.92
N GLY A 200 1.26 5.18 -23.60
CA GLY A 200 1.59 5.97 -24.80
C GLY A 200 0.69 5.69 -26.02
N LEU A 201 -0.03 4.58 -26.06
CA LEU A 201 -1.01 4.27 -27.10
C LEU A 201 -2.43 4.77 -26.77
N SER A 202 -2.71 5.13 -25.51
CA SER A 202 -4.04 5.54 -25.05
C SER A 202 -4.57 6.82 -25.70
N SER A 203 -3.75 7.53 -26.48
CA SER A 203 -4.16 8.66 -27.31
C SER A 203 -4.83 8.27 -28.63
N SER A 204 -4.68 7.03 -29.05
CA SER A 204 -5.08 6.57 -30.39
C SER A 204 -5.92 5.30 -30.40
N THR A 205 -5.90 4.52 -29.33
CA THR A 205 -6.62 3.25 -29.23
C THR A 205 -6.96 2.91 -27.77
N ASP A 206 -8.01 2.13 -27.59
CA ASP A 206 -8.46 1.61 -26.31
C ASP A 206 -8.10 0.11 -26.19
N SER A 207 -6.82 -0.23 -26.37
CA SER A 207 -6.33 -1.61 -26.51
C SER A 207 -5.73 -2.16 -25.22
N LEU A 208 -6.01 -3.45 -24.98
CA LEU A 208 -5.38 -4.31 -23.98
C LEU A 208 -4.62 -5.42 -24.69
N PHE A 209 -3.46 -5.79 -24.18
CA PHE A 209 -2.57 -6.77 -24.80
C PHE A 209 -2.42 -7.99 -23.92
N ILE A 210 -2.67 -9.18 -24.46
CA ILE A 210 -2.77 -10.44 -23.70
C ILE A 210 -1.86 -11.48 -24.38
N ASP A 211 -1.07 -12.20 -23.54
CA ASP A 211 -0.25 -13.29 -24.05
C ASP A 211 -1.09 -14.52 -24.45
N ILE A 212 -0.89 -15.00 -25.66
CA ILE A 212 -1.58 -16.19 -26.17
C ILE A 212 -1.13 -17.46 -25.42
N ASP A 213 0.08 -17.50 -24.91
CA ASP A 213 0.64 -18.65 -24.23
C ASP A 213 0.09 -18.79 -22.80
N ASP A 214 -0.51 -17.70 -22.26
CA ASP A 214 -1.10 -17.64 -20.93
C ASP A 214 -2.63 -17.56 -20.92
N LEU A 215 -3.29 -17.98 -21.97
CA LEU A 215 -4.76 -17.94 -22.10
C LEU A 215 -5.53 -18.74 -21.02
N SER A 216 -4.88 -19.60 -20.26
CA SER A 216 -5.49 -20.25 -19.10
C SER A 216 -5.84 -19.26 -17.98
N TRP A 217 -5.18 -18.10 -17.92
CA TRP A 217 -5.34 -17.03 -16.94
C TRP A 217 -6.03 -15.78 -17.52
N ARG A 218 -6.38 -15.79 -18.80
CA ARG A 218 -6.86 -14.67 -19.61
C ARG A 218 -7.88 -13.77 -18.92
N ASN A 219 -8.86 -14.35 -18.22
CA ASN A 219 -9.95 -13.55 -17.66
C ASN A 219 -9.46 -12.66 -16.52
N THR A 220 -8.58 -13.18 -15.66
CA THR A 220 -7.92 -12.41 -14.59
C THR A 220 -7.06 -11.30 -15.17
N ILE A 221 -6.26 -11.64 -16.19
CA ILE A 221 -5.35 -10.70 -16.87
C ILE A 221 -6.15 -9.59 -17.56
N ILE A 222 -7.20 -9.94 -18.33
CA ILE A 222 -8.04 -8.94 -19.03
C ILE A 222 -8.69 -7.98 -18.04
N ALA A 223 -9.17 -8.46 -16.88
CA ALA A 223 -9.75 -7.59 -15.87
C ALA A 223 -8.70 -6.63 -15.25
N HIS A 224 -7.49 -7.12 -15.03
CA HIS A 224 -6.35 -6.36 -14.56
C HIS A 224 -5.97 -5.25 -15.56
N GLU A 225 -5.70 -5.60 -16.81
CA GLU A 225 -5.28 -4.62 -17.82
C GLU A 225 -6.39 -3.62 -18.15
N PHE A 226 -7.66 -4.03 -18.07
CA PHE A 226 -8.77 -3.11 -18.27
C PHE A 226 -8.87 -2.05 -17.19
N GLN A 227 -8.51 -2.37 -15.95
CA GLN A 227 -8.43 -1.37 -14.89
C GLN A 227 -7.40 -0.30 -15.23
N HIS A 228 -6.20 -0.66 -15.68
CA HIS A 228 -5.16 0.28 -16.08
C HIS A 228 -5.63 1.26 -17.16
N LEU A 229 -6.36 0.78 -18.17
CA LEU A 229 -6.93 1.63 -19.18
C LEU A 229 -7.91 2.65 -18.60
N LEU A 230 -8.77 2.23 -17.66
CA LEU A 230 -9.73 3.13 -17.02
C LEU A 230 -9.04 4.13 -16.08
N HIS A 231 -8.04 3.69 -15.34
CA HIS A 231 -7.29 4.53 -14.43
C HIS A 231 -6.50 5.59 -15.18
N ASN A 232 -5.74 5.16 -16.18
CA ASN A 232 -4.96 6.08 -17.01
C ASN A 232 -5.81 7.14 -17.71
N ALA A 233 -7.06 6.84 -18.06
CA ALA A 233 -7.99 7.81 -18.65
C ALA A 233 -8.43 8.91 -17.66
N ARG A 234 -8.23 8.72 -16.36
CA ARG A 234 -8.62 9.64 -15.30
C ARG A 234 -7.43 10.28 -14.61
N ASP A 235 -6.51 9.48 -14.17
CA ASP A 235 -5.26 9.88 -13.55
C ASP A 235 -4.06 9.11 -14.13
N PRO A 236 -3.47 9.61 -15.21
CA PRO A 236 -2.27 9.02 -15.79
C PRO A 236 -1.02 9.20 -14.91
N PHE A 237 -1.10 10.04 -13.86
CA PHE A 237 0.04 10.38 -13.02
C PHE A 237 0.12 9.55 -11.75
N GLU A 238 -0.89 8.74 -11.45
CA GLU A 238 -0.93 7.92 -10.23
C GLU A 238 0.27 6.97 -10.14
N PHE A 239 0.85 6.86 -8.94
CA PHE A 239 1.96 5.95 -8.68
C PHE A 239 1.61 4.50 -8.98
N ILE A 240 2.60 3.75 -9.47
CA ILE A 240 2.40 2.40 -9.99
C ILE A 240 1.92 1.44 -8.90
N TRP A 241 2.35 1.60 -7.66
CA TRP A 241 1.92 0.72 -6.56
C TRP A 241 0.40 0.82 -6.27
N ILE A 242 -0.22 1.99 -6.46
CA ILE A 242 -1.68 2.16 -6.38
C ILE A 242 -2.34 1.59 -7.63
N ASP A 243 -1.81 1.91 -8.79
CA ASP A 243 -2.37 1.49 -10.08
C ASP A 243 -2.40 -0.04 -10.21
N GLU A 244 -1.29 -0.71 -9.94
CA GLU A 244 -1.19 -2.18 -9.97
C GLU A 244 -2.00 -2.84 -8.85
N GLY A 245 -2.03 -2.24 -7.65
CA GLY A 245 -2.87 -2.71 -6.55
C GLY A 245 -4.36 -2.63 -6.90
N ALA A 246 -4.79 -1.58 -7.58
CA ALA A 246 -6.15 -1.40 -8.07
C ALA A 246 -6.48 -2.37 -9.21
N ALA A 247 -5.51 -2.72 -10.06
CA ALA A 247 -5.67 -3.68 -11.14
C ALA A 247 -5.85 -5.12 -10.61
N ASP A 248 -5.05 -5.53 -9.63
CA ASP A 248 -5.25 -6.81 -8.94
C ASP A 248 -6.58 -6.83 -8.17
N MET A 249 -6.98 -5.71 -7.55
CA MET A 249 -8.30 -5.59 -6.96
C MET A 249 -9.42 -5.76 -8.00
N ALA A 250 -9.30 -5.21 -9.20
CA ALA A 250 -10.28 -5.40 -10.27
C ALA A 250 -10.42 -6.88 -10.67
N ALA A 251 -9.31 -7.59 -10.76
CA ALA A 251 -9.31 -9.03 -11.00
C ALA A 251 -10.02 -9.80 -9.86
N TYR A 252 -9.78 -9.41 -8.60
CA TYR A 252 -10.45 -9.97 -7.43
C TYR A 252 -11.97 -9.72 -7.44
N LEU A 253 -12.39 -8.50 -7.74
CA LEU A 253 -13.81 -8.13 -7.80
C LEU A 253 -14.57 -8.93 -8.86
N CYS A 254 -13.89 -9.29 -9.95
CA CYS A 254 -14.48 -10.10 -11.02
C CYS A 254 -14.53 -11.60 -10.70
N PHE A 255 -13.50 -12.14 -10.07
CA PHE A 255 -13.28 -13.59 -9.99
C PHE A 255 -12.99 -14.14 -8.59
N GLY A 256 -12.94 -13.27 -7.57
CA GLY A 256 -12.53 -13.66 -6.22
C GLY A 256 -11.05 -14.03 -6.15
N VAL A 257 -10.70 -14.86 -5.18
CA VAL A 257 -9.31 -15.30 -4.99
C VAL A 257 -8.90 -16.24 -6.13
N THR A 258 -7.86 -15.86 -6.87
CA THR A 258 -7.23 -16.66 -7.93
C THR A 258 -5.82 -17.08 -7.53
N ASN A 259 -5.22 -18.02 -8.26
CA ASN A 259 -3.84 -18.42 -7.98
C ASN A 259 -2.85 -17.27 -8.19
N THR A 260 -3.08 -16.41 -9.17
CA THR A 260 -2.24 -15.21 -9.42
C THR A 260 -2.28 -14.28 -8.21
N LEU A 261 -3.48 -13.87 -7.80
CA LEU A 261 -3.65 -12.98 -6.64
C LEU A 261 -3.11 -13.59 -5.34
N THR A 262 -3.31 -14.90 -5.16
CA THR A 262 -2.71 -15.63 -4.02
C THR A 262 -1.18 -15.60 -4.09
N GLY A 263 -0.61 -15.77 -5.29
CA GLY A 263 0.83 -15.67 -5.52
C GLY A 263 1.37 -14.30 -5.14
N HIS A 264 0.75 -13.24 -5.65
CA HIS A 264 1.12 -11.86 -5.38
C HIS A 264 1.02 -11.53 -3.88
N ALA A 265 -0.14 -11.75 -3.27
CA ALA A 265 -0.36 -11.42 -1.86
C ALA A 265 0.58 -12.21 -0.93
N ASN A 266 0.74 -13.52 -1.15
CA ASN A 266 1.62 -14.36 -0.34
C ASN A 266 3.11 -14.01 -0.52
N ALA A 267 3.45 -13.50 -1.68
CA ALA A 267 4.77 -12.97 -1.95
C ALA A 267 5.15 -11.87 -0.98
N TRP A 268 4.28 -10.87 -0.84
CA TRP A 268 4.51 -9.78 0.09
C TRP A 268 4.33 -10.23 1.55
N SER A 269 3.28 -10.97 1.87
CA SER A 269 3.04 -11.41 3.26
C SER A 269 4.19 -12.19 3.88
N GLN A 270 4.97 -12.91 3.06
CA GLN A 270 6.19 -13.59 3.49
C GLN A 270 7.40 -12.65 3.58
N ASN A 271 7.37 -11.52 2.90
CA ASN A 271 8.44 -10.53 2.79
C ASN A 271 7.94 -9.12 3.09
N ALA A 272 7.14 -8.96 4.12
CA ALA A 272 6.50 -7.67 4.46
C ALA A 272 7.48 -6.56 4.90
N ASN A 273 8.78 -6.87 4.98
CA ASN A 273 9.85 -5.87 5.07
C ASN A 273 10.09 -5.10 3.77
N MET A 274 9.50 -5.57 2.65
CA MET A 274 9.47 -4.83 1.39
C MET A 274 8.43 -3.72 1.46
N SER A 275 8.72 -2.62 0.77
CA SER A 275 7.87 -1.43 0.74
C SER A 275 6.48 -1.71 0.18
N VAL A 276 5.48 -1.05 0.74
CA VAL A 276 4.14 -0.97 0.15
C VAL A 276 4.05 0.15 -0.89
N ARG A 277 4.82 1.23 -0.70
CA ARG A 277 4.73 2.47 -1.50
C ARG A 277 5.77 2.58 -2.62
N TRP A 278 6.70 1.62 -2.72
CA TRP A 278 7.72 1.64 -3.77
C TRP A 278 7.50 0.52 -4.76
N TRP A 279 7.53 0.88 -6.04
CA TRP A 279 7.39 -0.07 -7.12
C TRP A 279 8.77 -0.45 -7.68
N ASN A 280 9.16 -1.71 -7.50
CA ASN A 280 10.43 -2.27 -7.98
C ASN A 280 10.22 -3.50 -8.87
N GLN A 281 9.04 -3.67 -9.42
CA GLN A 281 8.65 -4.76 -10.32
C GLN A 281 8.79 -6.17 -9.73
N ARG A 282 8.77 -6.29 -8.43
CA ARG A 282 8.76 -7.59 -7.74
C ARG A 282 7.32 -8.09 -7.61
N ILE A 283 7.15 -9.39 -7.59
CA ILE A 283 5.83 -10.00 -7.34
C ILE A 283 5.24 -9.54 -6.00
N ALA A 284 6.10 -9.32 -5.01
CA ALA A 284 5.69 -8.79 -3.72
C ALA A 284 5.06 -7.38 -3.82
N ASP A 285 5.50 -6.55 -4.76
CA ASP A 285 4.98 -5.19 -4.92
C ASP A 285 3.50 -5.22 -5.37
N TYR A 286 3.12 -6.15 -6.27
CA TYR A 286 1.71 -6.39 -6.61
C TYR A 286 0.89 -6.78 -5.37
N GLY A 287 1.41 -7.73 -4.58
CA GLY A 287 0.74 -8.21 -3.37
C GLY A 287 0.57 -7.13 -2.31
N ALA A 288 1.57 -6.28 -2.12
CA ALA A 288 1.52 -5.13 -1.23
C ALA A 288 0.40 -4.16 -1.64
N GLY A 289 0.41 -3.73 -2.90
CA GLY A 289 -0.60 -2.84 -3.46
C GLY A 289 -2.00 -3.44 -3.39
N PHE A 290 -2.16 -4.71 -3.79
CA PHE A 290 -3.44 -5.43 -3.73
C PHE A 290 -4.04 -5.46 -2.32
N LEU A 291 -3.27 -5.92 -1.33
CA LEU A 291 -3.76 -6.01 0.05
C LEU A 291 -4.09 -4.62 0.62
N PHE A 292 -3.30 -3.61 0.28
CA PHE A 292 -3.57 -2.25 0.71
C PHE A 292 -4.84 -1.68 0.08
N MET A 293 -5.05 -1.88 -1.22
CA MET A 293 -6.28 -1.45 -1.92
C MET A 293 -7.52 -2.19 -1.41
N MET A 294 -7.41 -3.49 -1.14
CA MET A 294 -8.49 -4.27 -0.52
C MET A 294 -8.85 -3.73 0.88
N TYR A 295 -7.83 -3.35 1.66
CA TYR A 295 -8.02 -2.75 2.97
C TYR A 295 -8.73 -1.39 2.89
N LEU A 296 -8.28 -0.48 2.04
CA LEU A 296 -8.91 0.82 1.83
C LEU A 296 -10.37 0.67 1.39
N SER A 297 -10.62 -0.23 0.42
CA SER A 297 -11.97 -0.53 -0.05
C SER A 297 -12.87 -1.01 1.09
N ASP A 298 -12.38 -1.95 1.90
CA ASP A 298 -13.14 -2.50 3.03
C ASP A 298 -13.48 -1.44 4.08
N LYS A 299 -12.54 -0.58 4.41
CA LYS A 299 -12.70 0.38 5.52
C LYS A 299 -13.37 1.68 5.11
N LEU A 300 -13.18 2.15 3.89
CA LEU A 300 -13.58 3.49 3.47
C LEU A 300 -14.84 3.56 2.60
N GLY A 301 -15.58 2.44 2.42
CA GLY A 301 -16.89 2.48 1.77
C GLY A 301 -16.95 1.80 0.39
N GLY A 302 -16.04 0.90 0.09
CA GLY A 302 -16.11 0.00 -1.07
C GLY A 302 -15.95 0.70 -2.41
N ALA A 303 -16.81 0.35 -3.37
CA ALA A 303 -16.74 0.86 -4.75
C ALA A 303 -16.72 2.38 -4.86
N SER A 304 -17.50 3.08 -4.03
CA SER A 304 -17.57 4.55 -4.09
C SER A 304 -16.25 5.22 -3.72
N SER A 305 -15.55 4.68 -2.73
CA SER A 305 -14.25 5.20 -2.29
C SER A 305 -13.17 4.93 -3.31
N ILE A 306 -13.11 3.73 -3.86
CA ILE A 306 -12.14 3.38 -4.90
C ILE A 306 -12.39 4.21 -6.18
N SER A 307 -13.66 4.41 -6.57
CA SER A 307 -14.00 5.30 -7.69
C SER A 307 -13.56 6.76 -7.44
N THR A 308 -13.62 7.21 -6.18
CA THR A 308 -13.15 8.55 -5.79
C THR A 308 -11.62 8.63 -5.85
N LEU A 309 -10.92 7.61 -5.36
CA LEU A 309 -9.45 7.54 -5.42
C LEU A 309 -8.94 7.60 -6.87
N VAL A 310 -9.47 6.75 -7.74
CA VAL A 310 -9.10 6.70 -9.17
C VAL A 310 -9.41 8.00 -9.92
N ALA A 311 -10.35 8.80 -9.43
CA ALA A 311 -10.70 10.11 -10.01
C ALA A 311 -9.98 11.29 -9.32
N ASN A 312 -9.19 11.04 -8.28
CA ASN A 312 -8.41 12.05 -7.59
C ASN A 312 -7.22 12.46 -8.48
N THR A 313 -6.86 13.73 -8.45
CA THR A 313 -5.69 14.27 -9.17
C THR A 313 -4.45 14.40 -8.26
N ASP A 314 -4.62 14.24 -6.96
CA ASP A 314 -3.50 14.03 -6.04
C ASP A 314 -3.06 12.56 -6.17
N THR A 315 -1.78 12.28 -5.99
CA THR A 315 -1.19 10.97 -6.25
C THR A 315 -0.55 10.37 -5.00
N GLY A 316 -0.40 9.06 -4.98
CA GLY A 316 0.29 8.35 -3.92
C GLY A 316 -0.35 8.50 -2.54
N GLY A 317 0.48 8.68 -1.51
CA GLY A 317 0.02 8.85 -0.13
C GLY A 317 -0.94 10.01 0.06
N SER A 318 -0.77 11.12 -0.67
CA SER A 318 -1.65 12.30 -0.57
C SER A 318 -3.08 11.98 -1.03
N ALA A 319 -3.25 11.21 -2.11
CA ALA A 319 -4.56 10.76 -2.58
C ALA A 319 -5.25 9.84 -1.54
N ILE A 320 -4.48 8.99 -0.86
CA ILE A 320 -4.97 8.11 0.21
C ILE A 320 -5.42 8.92 1.43
N GLU A 321 -4.64 9.92 1.84
CA GLU A 321 -4.98 10.79 2.98
C GLU A 321 -6.24 11.63 2.70
N ASP A 322 -6.38 12.14 1.46
CA ASP A 322 -7.58 12.85 1.03
C ASP A 322 -8.80 11.91 1.04
N LEU A 323 -8.65 10.70 0.52
CA LEU A 323 -9.71 9.69 0.55
C LEU A 323 -10.15 9.37 1.99
N ALA A 324 -9.23 9.17 2.91
CA ALA A 324 -9.52 8.84 4.30
C ALA A 324 -10.16 10.02 5.04
N SER A 325 -9.70 11.24 4.78
CA SER A 325 -10.24 12.48 5.36
C SER A 325 -11.67 12.76 4.90
N ASN A 326 -12.04 12.32 3.70
CA ASN A 326 -13.35 12.50 3.08
C ASN A 326 -14.19 11.20 3.06
N ALA A 327 -13.83 10.23 3.89
CA ALA A 327 -14.51 8.94 3.92
C ALA A 327 -16.03 9.09 4.18
N PRO A 328 -16.89 8.33 3.49
CA PRO A 328 -18.33 8.44 3.63
C PRO A 328 -18.81 8.02 5.03
N PRO A 329 -19.97 8.55 5.50
CA PRO A 329 -20.53 8.15 6.77
C PRO A 329 -20.73 6.63 6.88
N GLY A 330 -20.28 6.04 7.97
CA GLY A 330 -20.32 4.59 8.20
C GLY A 330 -19.04 3.86 7.86
N SER A 331 -18.03 4.55 7.33
CA SER A 331 -16.66 4.02 7.18
C SER A 331 -16.05 3.68 8.53
N THR A 332 -15.18 2.70 8.54
CA THR A 332 -14.38 2.34 9.73
C THR A 332 -13.25 3.36 9.89
N PRO A 333 -13.10 4.00 11.05
CA PRO A 333 -11.98 4.91 11.27
C PRO A 333 -10.63 4.20 11.21
N ILE A 334 -9.75 4.65 10.31
CA ILE A 334 -8.39 4.12 10.14
C ILE A 334 -7.31 5.20 10.24
N GLY A 335 -7.69 6.41 10.69
CA GLY A 335 -6.83 7.60 10.64
C GLY A 335 -6.93 8.36 9.34
N THR A 336 -6.30 9.53 9.28
CA THR A 336 -6.30 10.44 8.12
C THR A 336 -4.90 10.74 7.59
N THR A 337 -3.86 10.35 8.31
CA THR A 337 -2.46 10.42 7.86
C THR A 337 -2.01 9.05 7.35
N MET A 338 -1.08 9.02 6.41
CA MET A 338 -0.51 7.75 5.94
C MET A 338 0.06 6.91 7.08
N SER A 339 0.70 7.55 8.06
CA SER A 339 1.22 6.85 9.25
C SER A 339 0.11 6.14 10.05
N ASP A 340 -1.04 6.78 10.27
CA ASP A 340 -2.14 6.17 11.01
C ASP A 340 -2.85 5.09 10.20
N ILE A 341 -3.08 5.34 8.91
CA ILE A 341 -3.66 4.36 7.99
C ILE A 341 -2.78 3.13 7.92
N PHE A 342 -1.47 3.33 7.78
CA PHE A 342 -0.50 2.25 7.70
C PHE A 342 -0.38 1.48 9.01
N ALA A 343 -0.42 2.16 10.17
CA ALA A 343 -0.46 1.51 11.48
C ALA A 343 -1.63 0.51 11.58
N ASN A 344 -2.83 0.94 11.20
CA ASN A 344 -4.02 0.08 11.19
C ASN A 344 -3.91 -1.05 10.16
N PHE A 345 -3.39 -0.77 8.97
CA PHE A 345 -3.15 -1.76 7.92
C PHE A 345 -2.17 -2.85 8.37
N THR A 346 -1.04 -2.47 8.99
CA THR A 346 -0.05 -3.44 9.46
C THR A 346 -0.62 -4.42 10.49
N LEU A 347 -1.50 -3.95 11.36
CA LEU A 347 -2.22 -4.79 12.30
C LEU A 347 -3.26 -5.66 11.59
N ALA A 348 -4.01 -5.11 10.64
CA ALA A 348 -5.02 -5.85 9.89
C ALA A 348 -4.42 -7.04 9.14
N VAL A 349 -3.32 -6.85 8.39
CA VAL A 349 -2.67 -7.94 7.65
C VAL A 349 -1.96 -8.96 8.55
N SER A 350 -1.69 -8.60 9.79
CA SER A 350 -1.04 -9.49 10.77
C SER A 350 -2.03 -10.34 11.53
N ILE A 351 -3.19 -9.79 11.88
CA ILE A 351 -4.14 -10.41 12.81
C ILE A 351 -5.39 -10.90 12.10
N ASP A 352 -5.90 -10.11 11.17
CA ASP A 352 -7.16 -10.33 10.47
C ASP A 352 -8.29 -10.60 11.45
N SER A 353 -8.59 -9.61 12.27
CA SER A 353 -9.67 -9.64 13.25
C SER A 353 -10.97 -9.15 12.62
N ASP A 354 -12.09 -9.71 13.04
CA ASP A 354 -13.43 -9.22 12.68
C ASP A 354 -13.82 -7.91 13.41
N GLN A 355 -12.91 -7.32 14.21
CA GLN A 355 -13.17 -6.12 15.00
C GLN A 355 -12.55 -4.87 14.36
N GLY A 356 -13.38 -3.92 13.96
CA GLY A 356 -12.98 -2.57 13.58
C GLY A 356 -11.97 -2.51 12.44
N ALA A 357 -10.85 -1.80 12.69
CA ALA A 357 -9.81 -1.55 11.69
C ALA A 357 -8.80 -2.71 11.52
N PHE A 358 -8.87 -3.76 12.36
CA PHE A 358 -7.77 -4.70 12.54
C PHE A 358 -7.89 -5.99 11.72
N GLY A 359 -8.61 -5.99 10.64
CA GLY A 359 -8.77 -7.13 9.73
C GLY A 359 -9.58 -6.73 8.50
N PHE A 360 -10.03 -7.72 7.76
CA PHE A 360 -10.81 -7.56 6.53
C PHE A 360 -12.20 -8.16 6.69
N SER A 361 -13.22 -7.54 6.10
CA SER A 361 -14.55 -8.12 5.97
C SER A 361 -14.80 -8.69 4.56
N ASN A 362 -13.98 -8.28 3.60
CA ASN A 362 -14.07 -8.65 2.19
C ASN A 362 -13.00 -9.67 1.74
N LEU A 363 -12.09 -10.05 2.64
CA LEU A 363 -10.98 -10.96 2.38
C LEU A 363 -10.64 -11.75 3.64
N ASP A 364 -10.49 -13.07 3.54
CA ASP A 364 -10.04 -13.92 4.65
C ASP A 364 -8.55 -14.23 4.53
N LEU A 365 -7.77 -13.92 5.56
CA LEU A 365 -6.34 -14.22 5.61
C LEU A 365 -6.06 -15.46 6.47
N SER A 366 -5.42 -16.45 5.91
CA SER A 366 -5.04 -17.69 6.62
C SER A 366 -3.76 -17.52 7.45
N THR A 367 -3.59 -18.35 8.47
CA THR A 367 -2.37 -18.35 9.29
C THR A 367 -1.16 -19.00 8.60
N GLY A 368 -1.38 -19.70 7.48
CA GLY A 368 -0.32 -20.40 6.74
C GLY A 368 -0.36 -20.06 5.26
N CYS A 369 0.81 -19.76 4.69
CA CYS A 369 0.95 -19.47 3.27
C CYS A 369 0.92 -20.76 2.47
N ILE A 370 -0.26 -21.16 2.01
CA ILE A 370 -0.45 -22.25 1.07
C ILE A 370 -1.13 -21.74 -0.19
N SER A 371 -0.87 -22.39 -1.32
CA SER A 371 -1.28 -21.91 -2.65
C SER A 371 -2.78 -21.65 -2.87
N ALA A 372 -3.63 -22.12 -1.97
CA ALA A 372 -5.09 -21.95 -2.08
C ALA A 372 -5.65 -20.75 -1.28
N PHE A 373 -4.84 -20.12 -0.43
CA PHE A 373 -5.28 -19.07 0.48
C PHE A 373 -4.25 -17.94 0.56
N ILE A 374 -4.75 -16.71 0.66
CA ILE A 374 -3.93 -15.57 1.01
C ILE A 374 -3.57 -15.67 2.49
N CYS A 375 -2.30 -15.48 2.82
CA CYS A 375 -1.84 -15.60 4.20
C CYS A 375 -1.66 -14.23 4.87
N LYS A 376 -1.78 -14.27 6.20
CA LYS A 376 -1.36 -13.17 7.07
C LYS A 376 0.14 -12.94 6.94
N VAL A 377 0.57 -11.73 7.26
CA VAL A 377 2.00 -11.41 7.33
C VAL A 377 2.71 -12.39 8.26
N GLN A 378 3.85 -12.90 7.80
CA GLN A 378 4.66 -13.80 8.60
C GLN A 378 5.31 -13.07 9.77
N MET A 379 5.10 -13.62 10.97
CA MET A 379 5.69 -13.06 12.19
C MET A 379 7.21 -13.18 12.17
N SER A 380 7.88 -12.13 12.61
CA SER A 380 9.34 -12.07 12.72
C SER A 380 9.80 -12.56 14.09
N GLY A 381 9.91 -13.86 14.25
CA GLY A 381 10.74 -14.42 15.31
C GLY A 381 10.09 -14.70 16.65
N PHE A 382 8.77 -14.87 16.74
CA PHE A 382 8.17 -15.35 17.98
C PHE A 382 7.38 -16.67 17.77
N ASN A 383 7.68 -17.62 18.65
CA ASN A 383 6.90 -18.82 18.91
C ASN A 383 6.17 -18.66 20.24
N ASP A 384 5.17 -19.49 20.52
CA ASP A 384 4.38 -19.52 21.75
C ASP A 384 5.20 -19.73 23.06
N GLN A 385 6.51 -19.64 23.01
CA GLN A 385 7.42 -19.86 24.13
C GLN A 385 8.56 -18.82 24.11
N TRP A 386 8.25 -17.56 24.31
CA TRP A 386 9.29 -16.55 24.46
C TRP A 386 9.96 -16.63 25.84
N VAL A 387 11.23 -16.25 25.91
CA VAL A 387 12.03 -16.23 27.15
C VAL A 387 12.18 -14.77 27.60
N ASN A 388 11.86 -14.51 28.84
CA ASN A 388 12.01 -13.17 29.41
C ASN A 388 13.43 -12.96 29.97
N PRO A 389 14.21 -11.96 29.56
CA PRO A 389 13.97 -11.04 28.45
C PRO A 389 14.16 -11.71 27.06
N TRP A 390 13.53 -11.17 26.04
CA TRP A 390 13.62 -11.64 24.67
C TRP A 390 14.16 -10.53 23.74
N THR A 391 14.91 -10.94 22.72
CA THR A 391 15.43 -10.02 21.68
C THR A 391 15.29 -10.66 20.32
N SER A 392 14.75 -9.92 19.35
CA SER A 392 14.66 -10.38 17.97
C SER A 392 16.02 -10.45 17.29
N PRO A 393 16.16 -11.26 16.23
CA PRO A 393 17.23 -11.03 15.26
C PRO A 393 17.13 -9.61 14.67
N LEU A 394 18.26 -9.08 14.20
CA LEU A 394 18.30 -7.84 13.44
C LEU A 394 17.43 -7.99 12.19
N GLN A 395 16.53 -7.05 11.97
CA GLN A 395 15.63 -7.02 10.80
C GLN A 395 15.97 -5.82 9.94
N GLU A 396 15.98 -6.01 8.64
CA GLU A 396 16.11 -4.95 7.64
C GLU A 396 14.75 -4.66 7.02
N LEU A 397 14.38 -3.38 6.91
CA LEU A 397 13.14 -2.90 6.32
C LEU A 397 13.43 -1.88 5.24
N GLU A 398 12.74 -1.99 4.11
CA GLU A 398 12.59 -0.89 3.17
C GLU A 398 11.66 0.17 3.76
N GLY A 399 11.72 1.41 3.27
CA GLY A 399 10.75 2.44 3.65
C GLY A 399 9.32 1.95 3.37
N TRP A 400 8.42 2.11 4.34
CA TRP A 400 7.06 1.57 4.31
C TRP A 400 6.99 0.04 4.23
N GLY A 401 8.06 -0.64 4.62
CA GLY A 401 8.08 -2.06 4.97
C GLY A 401 7.84 -2.25 6.46
N MET A 402 7.35 -3.42 6.85
CA MET A 402 6.93 -3.70 8.23
C MET A 402 7.47 -5.01 8.79
N ARG A 403 7.40 -5.15 10.10
CA ARG A 403 7.54 -6.42 10.84
C ARG A 403 6.46 -6.55 11.91
N ALA A 404 6.01 -7.78 12.13
CA ALA A 404 5.01 -8.10 13.14
C ALA A 404 5.58 -9.09 14.17
N TYR A 405 5.20 -8.89 15.42
CA TYR A 405 5.58 -9.71 16.57
C TYR A 405 4.34 -10.01 17.42
N LYS A 406 4.32 -11.18 18.02
CA LYS A 406 3.24 -11.63 18.88
C LYS A 406 3.79 -12.06 20.23
N PHE A 407 3.13 -11.64 21.29
CA PHE A 407 3.44 -12.02 22.68
C PHE A 407 2.20 -12.61 23.35
N ASN A 408 2.38 -13.69 24.05
CA ASN A 408 1.36 -14.35 24.86
C ASN A 408 2.04 -14.98 26.11
N GLN A 409 1.27 -15.61 26.99
CA GLN A 409 1.79 -16.28 28.20
C GLN A 409 2.50 -15.34 29.18
N GLY A 410 1.90 -14.17 29.43
CA GLY A 410 2.34 -13.25 30.47
C GLY A 410 2.12 -13.82 31.88
N SER A 411 2.59 -13.11 32.88
CA SER A 411 2.52 -13.48 34.31
C SER A 411 1.70 -12.51 35.16
N GLY A 412 1.04 -11.54 34.55
CA GLY A 412 0.39 -10.43 35.23
C GLY A 412 1.29 -9.18 35.38
N ALA A 413 2.60 -9.34 35.20
CA ALA A 413 3.51 -8.22 35.16
C ALA A 413 3.39 -7.43 33.85
N PRO A 414 3.63 -6.11 33.84
CA PRO A 414 3.64 -5.33 32.61
C PRO A 414 4.66 -5.85 31.61
N LEU A 415 4.27 -5.88 30.33
CA LEU A 415 5.13 -6.20 29.22
C LEU A 415 5.69 -4.90 28.63
N ASN A 416 6.98 -4.70 28.75
CA ASN A 416 7.70 -3.61 28.08
C ASN A 416 8.26 -4.11 26.76
N ILE A 417 7.97 -3.39 25.67
CA ILE A 417 8.49 -3.66 24.32
C ILE A 417 9.26 -2.44 23.85
N MET A 418 10.47 -2.65 23.37
CA MET A 418 11.32 -1.60 22.82
C MET A 418 11.86 -2.02 21.45
N ALA A 419 11.71 -1.17 20.45
CA ALA A 419 12.40 -1.32 19.18
C ALA A 419 13.56 -0.33 19.10
N GLN A 420 14.73 -0.83 18.71
CA GLN A 420 15.96 -0.05 18.56
C GLN A 420 16.33 -0.01 17.07
N PRO A 421 16.01 1.08 16.37
CA PRO A 421 16.32 1.25 14.97
C PRO A 421 17.75 1.76 14.77
N SER A 422 18.27 1.58 13.53
CA SER A 422 19.57 2.14 13.12
C SER A 422 19.49 3.62 12.75
N GLU A 423 18.30 4.13 12.48
CA GLU A 423 18.05 5.53 12.07
C GLU A 423 16.63 5.96 12.45
N PHE A 424 16.38 7.28 12.37
CA PHE A 424 15.06 7.86 12.61
C PHE A 424 14.06 7.47 11.52
N GLY A 425 12.77 7.65 11.82
CA GLY A 425 11.67 7.35 10.90
C GLY A 425 11.00 5.99 11.16
N PHE A 426 11.40 5.29 12.21
CA PHE A 426 10.63 4.12 12.64
C PHE A 426 9.44 4.53 13.49
N GLU A 427 8.35 3.82 13.25
CA GLU A 427 7.10 3.92 13.98
C GLU A 427 6.68 2.55 14.50
N GLY A 428 5.73 2.52 15.43
CA GLY A 428 5.23 1.27 15.99
C GLY A 428 3.79 1.39 16.51
N ALA A 429 3.10 0.26 16.47
CA ALA A 429 1.77 0.10 17.05
C ALA A 429 1.67 -1.20 17.82
N MET A 430 0.91 -1.18 18.90
CA MET A 430 0.56 -2.37 19.68
C MET A 430 -0.94 -2.59 19.65
N LEU A 431 -1.34 -3.84 19.69
CA LEU A 431 -2.72 -4.26 19.83
C LEU A 431 -2.81 -5.28 20.97
N ALA A 432 -3.53 -4.93 22.02
CA ALA A 432 -3.70 -5.75 23.21
C ALA A 432 -5.09 -6.37 23.23
N LYS A 433 -5.17 -7.66 23.53
CA LYS A 433 -6.43 -8.40 23.65
C LYS A 433 -6.85 -8.51 25.10
N ASP A 434 -7.99 -7.92 25.44
CA ASP A 434 -8.58 -8.02 26.77
C ASP A 434 -9.03 -9.48 27.05
N SER A 435 -8.56 -10.04 28.17
CA SER A 435 -8.79 -11.44 28.54
C SER A 435 -10.26 -11.75 28.88
N SER A 436 -11.00 -10.75 29.33
CA SER A 436 -12.37 -10.92 29.81
C SER A 436 -13.40 -10.74 28.69
N THR A 437 -13.17 -9.82 27.77
CA THR A 437 -14.10 -9.47 26.68
C THR A 437 -13.66 -10.02 25.33
N GLY A 438 -12.36 -10.34 25.17
CA GLY A 438 -11.77 -10.70 23.89
C GLY A 438 -11.64 -9.54 22.92
N SER A 439 -11.93 -8.30 23.35
CA SER A 439 -11.83 -7.12 22.52
C SER A 439 -10.37 -6.67 22.37
N TRP A 440 -10.10 -6.02 21.23
CA TRP A 440 -8.80 -5.48 20.91
C TRP A 440 -8.74 -3.97 21.19
N SER A 441 -7.65 -3.52 21.79
CA SER A 441 -7.34 -2.11 21.98
C SER A 441 -5.98 -1.78 21.36
N MET A 442 -5.94 -0.74 20.51
CA MET A 442 -4.73 -0.28 19.85
C MET A 442 -4.12 0.90 20.59
N SER A 443 -2.79 0.92 20.64
CA SER A 443 -2.00 2.09 21.04
C SER A 443 -0.82 2.29 20.10
N ARG A 444 -0.50 3.56 19.78
CA ARG A 444 0.76 3.90 19.12
C ARG A 444 1.89 3.75 20.13
N MET A 445 3.03 3.25 19.67
CA MET A 445 4.24 3.22 20.49
C MET A 445 4.90 4.60 20.48
N ARG A 446 5.58 4.92 21.54
CA ARG A 446 6.27 6.19 21.67
C ARG A 446 7.62 6.15 20.99
N VAL A 447 7.93 7.17 20.20
CA VAL A 447 9.24 7.39 19.59
C VAL A 447 10.04 8.37 20.43
N ASP A 448 11.22 7.96 20.89
CA ASP A 448 12.18 8.85 21.53
C ASP A 448 12.83 9.76 20.48
N GLN A 449 12.67 11.06 20.62
CA GLN A 449 13.12 12.04 19.63
C GLN A 449 14.65 12.23 19.61
N VAL A 450 15.39 11.66 20.58
CA VAL A 450 16.85 11.76 20.67
C VAL A 450 17.52 10.51 20.09
N THR A 451 16.99 9.33 20.41
CA THR A 451 17.58 8.05 20.01
C THR A 451 16.87 7.38 18.84
N GLY A 452 15.64 7.80 18.53
CA GLY A 452 14.78 7.12 17.57
C GLY A 452 14.20 5.80 18.09
N SER A 453 14.48 5.41 19.33
CA SER A 453 13.95 4.18 19.92
C SER A 453 12.45 4.28 20.10
N ILE A 454 11.75 3.16 19.92
CA ILE A 454 10.30 3.08 20.01
C ILE A 454 9.96 2.22 21.23
N THR A 455 9.11 2.70 22.12
CA THR A 455 8.76 1.99 23.34
C THR A 455 7.26 1.86 23.50
N GLY A 456 6.84 0.76 24.14
CA GLY A 456 5.47 0.50 24.50
C GLY A 456 5.38 -0.35 25.76
N LEU A 457 4.35 -0.11 26.57
CA LEU A 457 4.09 -0.83 27.80
C LEU A 457 2.66 -1.35 27.81
N VAL A 458 2.47 -2.61 28.19
CA VAL A 458 1.14 -3.23 28.33
C VAL A 458 0.99 -3.76 29.73
N HIS A 459 0.11 -3.15 30.50
CA HIS A 459 -0.21 -3.58 31.87
C HIS A 459 -1.05 -4.86 31.88
N GLY A 460 -0.94 -5.64 32.97
CA GLY A 460 -1.73 -6.83 33.18
C GLY A 460 -1.52 -7.95 32.16
N PHE A 461 -0.34 -7.99 31.51
CA PHE A 461 -0.05 -9.02 30.52
C PHE A 461 0.01 -10.42 31.16
N GLY A 462 -0.94 -11.26 30.79
CA GLY A 462 -1.17 -12.59 31.36
C GLY A 462 -2.23 -12.63 32.47
N SER A 463 -2.84 -11.48 32.82
CA SER A 463 -4.01 -11.42 33.70
C SER A 463 -5.21 -10.74 33.02
N ASP A 464 -5.04 -9.48 32.65
CA ASP A 464 -6.07 -8.65 32.03
C ASP A 464 -5.91 -8.62 30.49
N VAL A 465 -4.72 -8.91 29.99
CA VAL A 465 -4.36 -8.98 28.58
C VAL A 465 -3.81 -10.37 28.25
N ASP A 466 -4.47 -11.11 27.39
CA ASP A 466 -4.07 -12.45 26.97
C ASP A 466 -2.97 -12.45 25.92
N GLU A 467 -3.03 -11.51 24.99
CA GLU A 467 -2.24 -11.50 23.77
C GLU A 467 -1.91 -10.06 23.37
N VAL A 468 -0.66 -9.84 22.98
CA VAL A 468 -0.19 -8.55 22.46
C VAL A 468 0.44 -8.77 21.10
N TRP A 469 0.00 -8.00 20.12
CA TRP A 469 0.68 -7.86 18.85
C TRP A 469 1.40 -6.52 18.79
N MET A 470 2.58 -6.52 18.23
CA MET A 470 3.36 -5.33 17.95
C MET A 470 3.74 -5.33 16.48
N THR A 471 3.48 -4.23 15.80
CA THR A 471 4.01 -3.97 14.47
C THR A 471 4.94 -2.78 14.49
N THR A 472 6.00 -2.82 13.70
CA THR A 472 6.91 -1.69 13.48
C THR A 472 7.15 -1.56 11.99
N TRP A 473 7.31 -0.34 11.53
CA TRP A 473 7.58 0.00 10.14
C TRP A 473 8.55 1.17 10.04
N TYR A 474 9.13 1.35 8.87
CA TYR A 474 10.08 2.43 8.61
C TYR A 474 9.48 3.47 7.67
N GLU A 475 9.18 4.66 8.17
CA GLU A 475 8.81 5.83 7.37
C GLU A 475 10.09 6.50 6.87
N SER A 476 10.48 6.19 5.65
CA SER A 476 11.68 6.78 5.08
C SER A 476 11.43 8.20 4.58
N THR A 477 12.51 8.93 4.29
CA THR A 477 12.43 10.25 3.66
C THR A 477 11.97 10.20 2.19
N VAL A 478 11.87 9.00 1.63
CA VAL A 478 11.31 8.75 0.29
C VAL A 478 9.95 8.12 0.48
N ASP A 479 8.91 8.86 0.16
CA ASP A 479 7.53 8.42 0.33
C ASP A 479 7.09 7.47 -0.78
N ASP A 480 6.70 8.00 -1.92
CA ASP A 480 6.23 7.23 -3.07
C ASP A 480 7.34 7.16 -4.12
N CYS A 481 7.57 5.98 -4.68
CA CYS A 481 8.61 5.80 -5.68
C CYS A 481 8.27 4.73 -6.70
N ASP A 482 8.42 5.07 -7.97
CA ASP A 482 8.39 4.12 -9.07
C ASP A 482 9.81 3.61 -9.40
N TYR A 483 9.90 2.60 -10.24
CA TYR A 483 11.15 1.92 -10.61
C TYR A 483 12.31 2.85 -11.01
N ASN A 484 12.03 4.03 -11.53
CA ASN A 484 13.07 5.00 -11.86
C ASN A 484 13.52 5.80 -10.63
N TYR A 485 14.56 5.33 -9.95
CA TYR A 485 15.16 5.96 -8.77
C TYR A 485 15.42 7.47 -8.91
N ALA A 486 15.76 7.94 -10.12
CA ALA A 486 16.05 9.35 -10.35
C ALA A 486 14.81 10.25 -10.14
N THR A 487 13.61 9.74 -10.41
CA THR A 487 12.35 10.49 -10.20
C THR A 487 12.00 10.63 -8.72
N CYS A 488 12.52 9.74 -7.87
CA CYS A 488 12.31 9.75 -6.44
C CYS A 488 13.40 10.49 -5.66
N GLY A 489 14.36 11.10 -6.34
CA GLY A 489 15.49 11.77 -5.70
C GLY A 489 16.56 10.81 -5.13
N ILE A 490 16.46 9.52 -5.42
CA ILE A 490 17.41 8.51 -4.95
C ILE A 490 18.63 8.53 -5.86
N THR A 491 19.79 8.91 -5.32
CA THR A 491 21.06 8.99 -6.05
C THR A 491 21.94 7.75 -5.90
N SER A 492 21.61 6.87 -4.95
CA SER A 492 22.42 5.70 -4.60
C SER A 492 22.18 4.47 -5.48
N GLY A 493 21.14 4.48 -6.32
CA GLY A 493 20.75 3.30 -7.12
C GLY A 493 20.11 2.16 -6.32
N SER A 494 19.74 2.41 -5.06
CA SER A 494 19.00 1.47 -4.20
C SER A 494 18.03 2.24 -3.31
N TYR A 495 16.92 1.60 -2.98
CA TYR A 495 15.96 2.16 -2.02
C TYR A 495 16.59 2.27 -0.62
N PRO A 496 16.20 3.31 0.17
CA PRO A 496 16.62 3.41 1.55
C PRO A 496 16.14 2.21 2.36
N THR A 497 17.06 1.56 3.05
CA THR A 497 16.75 0.51 4.02
C THR A 497 17.29 0.89 5.38
N ALA A 498 16.60 0.48 6.43
CA ALA A 498 17.06 0.67 7.79
C ALA A 498 16.84 -0.61 8.61
N THR A 499 17.60 -0.75 9.69
CA THR A 499 17.53 -1.96 10.51
C THR A 499 16.91 -1.68 11.86
N VAL A 500 16.24 -2.69 12.41
CA VAL A 500 15.63 -2.63 13.74
C VAL A 500 15.83 -3.93 14.50
N THR A 501 16.03 -3.82 15.81
CA THR A 501 15.99 -4.94 16.76
C THR A 501 14.90 -4.68 17.78
N VAL A 502 14.04 -5.65 18.02
CA VAL A 502 12.97 -5.55 19.02
C VAL A 502 13.36 -6.35 20.26
N GLN A 503 13.15 -5.74 21.41
CA GLN A 503 13.31 -6.36 22.71
C GLN A 503 11.99 -6.35 23.46
N ALA A 504 11.74 -7.38 24.25
CA ALA A 504 10.57 -7.46 25.11
C ALA A 504 10.96 -8.05 26.47
N MET A 505 10.42 -7.48 27.55
CA MET A 505 10.65 -7.95 28.90
C MET A 505 9.45 -7.74 29.79
N LEU A 506 9.28 -8.60 30.79
CA LEU A 506 8.37 -8.35 31.90
C LEU A 506 9.06 -7.44 32.92
N VAL A 507 8.38 -6.38 33.28
CA VAL A 507 8.86 -5.42 34.27
C VAL A 507 8.35 -5.85 35.63
N THR A 508 9.25 -5.99 36.61
CA THR A 508 8.88 -6.29 38.00
C THR A 508 8.84 -5.00 38.80
N ASP A 509 7.76 -4.83 39.57
CA ASP A 509 7.53 -3.69 40.45
C ASP A 509 7.66 -2.30 39.80
N PRO A 510 6.95 -2.02 38.70
CA PRO A 510 7.02 -0.71 38.09
C PRO A 510 6.34 0.35 38.95
N ALA A 511 6.84 1.58 38.87
CA ALA A 511 6.03 2.74 39.20
C ALA A 511 4.93 2.92 38.16
N GLU A 512 3.83 3.53 38.53
CA GLU A 512 2.70 3.80 37.67
C GLU A 512 2.50 5.31 37.54
N VAL A 513 2.11 5.76 36.33
CA VAL A 513 1.71 7.15 36.11
C VAL A 513 0.31 7.18 35.47
N SER A 514 -0.52 8.08 35.97
CA SER A 514 -1.81 8.37 35.36
C SER A 514 -1.99 9.86 35.12
N ILE A 515 -2.75 10.19 34.10
CA ILE A 515 -3.22 11.55 33.82
C ILE A 515 -4.57 11.67 34.51
N ASP A 516 -4.63 12.52 35.56
CA ASP A 516 -5.85 12.70 36.34
C ASP A 516 -6.79 13.72 35.70
N THR A 517 -6.30 14.93 35.41
CA THR A 517 -7.08 15.96 34.73
C THR A 517 -6.28 16.67 33.64
N ILE A 518 -7.01 17.21 32.67
CA ILE A 518 -6.49 18.06 31.61
C ILE A 518 -7.47 19.24 31.46
N ASP A 519 -7.06 20.43 31.84
CA ASP A 519 -7.89 21.62 31.85
C ASP A 519 -7.25 22.78 31.09
N GLY A 520 -8.08 23.50 30.31
CA GLY A 520 -7.71 24.80 29.76
C GLY A 520 -7.76 25.88 30.85
N PHE A 521 -6.78 26.76 30.88
CA PHE A 521 -6.66 27.79 31.88
C PHE A 521 -6.42 29.18 31.27
N ASP A 522 -7.25 30.12 31.68
CA ASP A 522 -7.19 31.55 31.32
C ASP A 522 -6.32 32.27 32.37
N ARG A 523 -5.07 32.60 31.99
CA ARG A 523 -4.10 33.24 32.90
C ARG A 523 -4.19 34.76 32.90
N ASP A 524 -4.60 35.37 31.82
CA ASP A 524 -4.68 36.81 31.69
C ASP A 524 -6.07 37.39 31.98
N GLY A 525 -7.10 36.54 32.08
CA GLY A 525 -8.46 36.90 32.49
C GLY A 525 -9.31 37.47 31.38
N ASP A 526 -9.00 37.19 30.12
CA ASP A 526 -9.77 37.69 28.97
C ASP A 526 -10.95 36.77 28.58
N GLY A 527 -11.07 35.61 29.19
CA GLY A 527 -12.11 34.60 28.99
C GLY A 527 -11.76 33.53 27.97
N LEU A 528 -10.54 33.53 27.45
CA LEU A 528 -9.98 32.49 26.58
C LEU A 528 -8.89 31.73 27.33
N SER A 529 -8.69 30.46 27.01
CA SER A 529 -7.62 29.67 27.61
C SER A 529 -6.30 29.89 26.85
N ASP A 530 -5.31 30.42 27.55
CA ASP A 530 -3.96 30.67 27.07
C ASP A 530 -2.94 29.60 27.51
N SER A 531 -3.37 28.64 28.32
CA SER A 531 -2.53 27.54 28.80
C SER A 531 -3.34 26.28 29.08
N VAL A 532 -2.64 25.14 29.09
CA VAL A 532 -3.20 23.84 29.45
C VAL A 532 -2.50 23.34 30.69
N GLN A 533 -3.27 22.96 31.69
CA GLN A 533 -2.78 22.28 32.89
C GLN A 533 -3.07 20.79 32.76
N ILE A 534 -2.07 19.99 33.09
CA ILE A 534 -2.19 18.54 33.19
C ILE A 534 -1.81 18.17 34.62
N ASP A 535 -2.69 17.48 35.29
CA ASP A 535 -2.42 16.91 36.60
C ASP A 535 -2.10 15.42 36.46
N LEU A 536 -0.98 15.02 37.06
CA LEU A 536 -0.45 13.66 37.01
C LEU A 536 -0.41 13.05 38.40
N ASP A 537 -0.82 11.81 38.52
CA ASP A 537 -0.55 10.96 39.67
C ASP A 537 0.53 9.95 39.33
N ILE A 538 1.59 9.94 40.12
CA ILE A 538 2.73 9.03 39.98
C ILE A 538 2.84 8.21 41.28
N VAL A 539 2.68 6.90 41.13
CA VAL A 539 2.73 5.94 42.24
C VAL A 539 3.90 4.99 42.02
N SER A 540 4.73 4.80 43.01
CA SER A 540 5.75 3.74 43.00
C SER A 540 5.52 2.79 44.17
N ASN A 541 5.60 1.50 43.90
CA ASN A 541 5.50 0.44 44.88
C ASN A 541 6.85 0.18 45.60
N SER A 542 7.90 0.84 45.16
CA SER A 542 9.21 0.79 45.84
C SER A 542 9.22 1.63 47.14
N PHE A 543 10.22 1.42 47.99
CA PHE A 543 10.35 2.24 49.20
C PHE A 543 10.70 3.69 48.88
N PHE A 544 11.52 3.89 47.87
CA PHE A 544 11.91 5.20 47.38
C PHE A 544 12.68 5.06 46.07
N GLU A 545 12.29 5.82 45.06
CA GLU A 545 13.01 5.92 43.79
C GLU A 545 12.94 7.33 43.23
N ILE A 546 13.90 7.68 42.39
CA ILE A 546 13.90 8.91 41.61
C ILE A 546 13.53 8.52 40.17
N LEU A 547 12.46 9.11 39.69
CA LEU A 547 11.96 8.88 38.35
C LEU A 547 12.14 10.14 37.51
N GLU A 548 12.58 9.97 36.29
CA GLU A 548 12.51 11.02 35.28
C GLU A 548 11.15 10.94 34.59
N VAL A 549 10.44 12.04 34.55
CA VAL A 549 9.11 12.13 33.95
C VAL A 549 9.21 13.05 32.75
N THR A 550 8.79 12.54 31.60
CA THR A 550 8.64 13.31 30.38
C THR A 550 7.15 13.46 30.08
N VAL A 551 6.69 14.66 29.82
CA VAL A 551 5.32 14.94 29.39
C VAL A 551 5.38 15.61 28.03
N ASP A 552 4.85 14.93 27.04
CA ASP A 552 4.78 15.39 25.66
C ASP A 552 3.37 15.85 25.32
N ALA A 553 3.26 16.99 24.68
CA ALA A 553 2.02 17.54 24.16
C ALA A 553 1.98 17.42 22.64
N PHE A 554 0.94 16.80 22.11
CA PHE A 554 0.73 16.62 20.69
C PHE A 554 -0.50 17.40 20.23
N SER A 555 -0.41 18.01 19.07
CA SER A 555 -1.55 18.58 18.36
C SER A 555 -1.55 18.06 16.93
N ASN A 556 -2.68 17.52 16.46
CA ASN A 556 -2.79 16.86 15.17
C ASN A 556 -1.67 15.81 14.96
N ASN A 557 -1.43 14.98 15.97
CA ASN A 557 -0.38 13.94 16.00
C ASN A 557 1.07 14.45 15.83
N SER A 558 1.29 15.76 15.94
CA SER A 558 2.64 16.34 15.91
C SER A 558 3.05 16.77 17.31
N LEU A 559 4.26 16.42 17.74
CA LEU A 559 4.83 16.89 18.98
C LEU A 559 4.98 18.41 18.93
N VAL A 560 4.35 19.09 19.88
CA VAL A 560 4.33 20.56 19.97
C VAL A 560 5.26 21.08 21.06
N ASP A 561 5.24 20.43 22.21
CA ASP A 561 6.08 20.79 23.36
C ASP A 561 6.36 19.54 24.22
N SER A 562 7.45 19.57 24.97
CA SER A 562 7.86 18.50 25.87
C SER A 562 8.41 19.09 27.17
N LYS A 563 8.03 18.50 28.30
CA LYS A 563 8.51 18.88 29.63
C LYS A 563 9.17 17.67 30.29
N VAL A 564 10.38 17.84 30.76
CA VAL A 564 11.13 16.80 31.48
C VAL A 564 11.44 17.29 32.90
N PHE A 565 11.17 16.45 33.88
CA PHE A 565 11.46 16.75 35.28
C PHE A 565 11.68 15.46 36.09
N SER A 566 12.34 15.56 37.24
CA SER A 566 12.50 14.42 38.13
C SER A 566 11.49 14.48 39.28
N VAL A 567 11.01 13.31 39.69
CA VAL A 567 10.11 13.15 40.81
C VAL A 567 10.66 12.04 41.73
N SER A 568 10.47 12.23 43.05
CA SER A 568 10.72 11.18 44.04
C SER A 568 9.40 10.52 44.38
N ALA A 569 9.30 9.22 44.18
CA ALA A 569 8.11 8.43 44.44
C ALA A 569 8.44 7.22 45.34
N GLY A 570 7.47 6.69 46.07
CA GLY A 570 7.63 5.49 46.87
C GLY A 570 6.54 5.31 47.94
N ASN A 571 6.59 4.15 48.62
CA ASN A 571 5.64 3.75 49.67
C ASN A 571 4.17 3.67 49.20
N SER A 572 3.91 3.45 47.92
CA SER A 572 2.57 3.41 47.31
C SER A 572 1.72 4.68 47.56
N ILE A 573 2.39 5.83 47.74
CA ILE A 573 1.74 7.13 47.89
C ILE A 573 1.82 7.86 46.56
N ALA A 574 0.66 8.32 46.06
CA ALA A 574 0.61 9.12 44.85
C ALA A 574 1.37 10.44 45.02
N THR A 575 2.20 10.77 44.07
CA THR A 575 2.88 12.06 43.98
C THR A 575 2.18 12.86 42.90
N GLU A 576 1.38 13.85 43.31
CA GLU A 576 0.67 14.73 42.40
C GLU A 576 1.60 15.75 41.76
N LYS A 577 1.45 15.99 40.47
CA LYS A 577 2.19 16.99 39.68
C LYS A 577 1.30 17.70 38.71
N SER A 578 1.37 19.02 38.72
CA SER A 578 0.70 19.89 37.73
C SER A 578 1.72 20.40 36.73
N ILE A 579 1.48 20.17 35.44
CA ILE A 579 2.34 20.58 34.34
C ILE A 579 1.59 21.55 33.45
N TRP A 580 2.27 22.59 33.02
CA TRP A 580 1.67 23.66 32.22
C TRP A 580 2.28 23.72 30.83
N PHE A 581 1.43 23.79 29.82
CA PHE A 581 1.80 24.01 28.43
C PHE A 581 1.16 25.30 27.92
N THR A 582 1.88 26.01 27.06
CA THR A 582 1.35 27.16 26.33
C THR A 582 1.09 26.70 24.90
N PRO A 583 -0.19 26.58 24.49
CA PRO A 583 -0.52 25.99 23.21
C PRO A 583 -0.21 26.91 22.02
N PRO A 584 0.27 26.40 20.90
CA PRO A 584 0.01 27.00 19.62
C PRO A 584 -1.37 26.55 19.11
N TYR A 585 -2.27 27.45 18.95
CA TYR A 585 -3.47 27.52 18.10
C TYR A 585 -4.21 26.25 17.65
N SER A 586 -4.34 25.20 18.47
CA SER A 586 -5.12 24.01 18.13
C SER A 586 -6.16 23.69 19.18
N SER A 587 -7.35 23.28 18.73
CA SER A 587 -8.44 22.90 19.63
C SER A 587 -8.38 21.47 20.12
N GLU A 588 -7.55 20.60 19.50
CA GLU A 588 -7.45 19.19 19.85
C GLU A 588 -6.03 18.84 20.28
N TRP A 589 -5.92 18.21 21.44
CA TRP A 589 -4.67 17.84 22.08
C TRP A 589 -4.67 16.41 22.52
N THR A 590 -3.51 15.80 22.45
CA THR A 590 -3.21 14.51 23.09
C THR A 590 -1.94 14.64 23.90
N PHE A 591 -1.90 14.04 25.08
CA PHE A 591 -0.74 14.08 25.95
C PHE A 591 -0.20 12.68 26.20
N GLY A 592 1.11 12.54 26.07
CA GLY A 592 1.84 11.35 26.46
C GLY A 592 2.69 11.65 27.71
N VAL A 593 2.66 10.76 28.67
CA VAL A 593 3.51 10.82 29.86
C VAL A 593 4.34 9.56 29.91
N GLU A 594 5.62 9.72 30.17
CA GLU A 594 6.56 8.63 30.34
C GLU A 594 7.35 8.81 31.61
N ILE A 595 7.51 7.73 32.36
CA ILE A 595 8.41 7.69 33.49
C ILE A 595 9.56 6.70 33.26
N ARG A 596 10.77 7.14 33.55
CA ARG A 596 11.99 6.33 33.48
C ARG A 596 12.69 6.27 34.83
N ASP A 597 13.33 5.14 35.11
CA ASP A 597 14.19 5.00 36.26
C ASP A 597 15.55 5.70 36.05
N VAL A 598 16.38 5.68 37.09
CA VAL A 598 17.72 6.28 37.05
C VAL A 598 18.67 5.65 36.02
N THR A 599 18.32 4.48 35.46
CA THR A 599 19.07 3.82 34.39
C THR A 599 18.55 4.17 33.01
N SER A 600 17.59 5.09 32.92
CA SER A 600 16.85 5.48 31.71
C SER A 600 15.99 4.36 31.10
N SER A 601 15.71 3.31 31.89
CA SER A 601 14.77 2.27 31.48
C SER A 601 13.33 2.76 31.64
N LEU A 602 12.49 2.54 30.64
CA LEU A 602 11.08 2.87 30.72
C LEU A 602 10.43 2.05 31.83
N VAL A 603 9.75 2.74 32.74
CA VAL A 603 9.04 2.15 33.88
C VAL A 603 7.55 2.07 33.58
N ASP A 604 6.95 3.19 33.15
CA ASP A 604 5.54 3.28 32.81
C ASP A 604 5.27 4.41 31.82
N GLN A 605 4.10 4.38 31.20
CA GLN A 605 3.62 5.44 30.31
C GLN A 605 2.10 5.54 30.32
N ALA A 606 1.57 6.75 30.20
CA ALA A 606 0.15 7.02 30.08
C ALA A 606 -0.12 7.94 28.90
N PHE A 607 -1.26 7.76 28.24
CA PHE A 607 -1.70 8.61 27.15
C PHE A 607 -3.12 9.10 27.42
N SER A 608 -3.36 10.38 27.17
CA SER A 608 -4.72 10.89 27.20
C SER A 608 -5.48 10.44 25.93
N LEU A 609 -6.79 10.38 26.04
CA LEU A 609 -7.64 10.48 24.87
C LEU A 609 -7.50 11.89 24.25
N PRO A 610 -7.82 12.08 22.96
CA PRO A 610 -7.88 13.40 22.37
C PRO A 610 -8.81 14.31 23.19
N VAL A 611 -8.30 15.45 23.60
CA VAL A 611 -9.04 16.42 24.40
C VAL A 611 -9.28 17.66 23.56
N GLN A 612 -10.56 18.02 23.44
CA GLN A 612 -10.98 19.30 22.84
C GLN A 612 -11.06 20.35 23.94
N LEU A 613 -10.14 21.28 23.93
CA LEU A 613 -10.16 22.39 24.86
C LEU A 613 -11.05 23.51 24.31
N ALA A 614 -12.10 23.83 25.04
CA ALA A 614 -13.01 24.91 24.66
C ALA A 614 -12.38 26.28 24.93
N ASN A 615 -12.67 27.25 24.06
CA ASN A 615 -12.28 28.65 24.21
C ASN A 615 -10.76 28.91 24.26
N MET A 616 -9.96 28.16 23.48
CA MET A 616 -8.54 28.48 23.32
C MET A 616 -8.36 29.80 22.55
N GLU A 617 -7.37 30.59 22.93
CA GLU A 617 -6.92 31.74 22.14
C GLU A 617 -6.54 31.31 20.73
N PRO A 618 -6.92 32.08 19.68
CA PRO A 618 -6.64 31.78 18.29
C PRO A 618 -5.15 31.93 17.92
#